data_f69aa4685493e30ab27e7943168dada0
#
_entry.id   f69aa4685493e30ab27e7943168dada0
#
_cell.length_a   1.000
_cell.length_b   1.000
_cell.length_c   1.000
_cell.angle_alpha   90.00
_cell.angle_beta   90.00
_cell.angle_gamma   90.00
#
_symmetry.space_group_name_H-M   'P 1'
#
loop_
_entity.id
_entity.type
_entity.pdbx_description
1 polymer ?
#
loop_
_entity_poly.entity_id
_entity_poly.type
_entity_poly.pdbx_seq_one_letter_code
_entity_poly.pdbx_strand_id
1 'polypeptide(L)'
;MADIKVKPDQSLGSDIKIYVTDLKLVPGSSILQNKAKYQFSDNTWVAATSGASYFTTEQDLSGFLNKTTPGDWGYTTSSVNVSNHSTATSLFPSGQALYFIPVDNATGTANEGDLKLKIKYDIVTKSGATNVTSTTEKEVKLPKSTFKKGMAHTYTLTIKLNTIGITVDDTITDWGTTIGGDMDVE
;
A
#
# COMPACT_ATOMS: atom_id res chain seq x y z
N MET A 1 -9.81 4.64 -1.92
CA MET A 1 -8.64 4.63 -1.02
C MET A 1 -7.96 3.28 -1.08
N ALA A 2 -6.70 3.18 -0.64
CA ALA A 2 -6.01 1.90 -0.55
C ALA A 2 -5.20 1.79 0.76
N ASP A 3 -5.29 0.63 1.41
CA ASP A 3 -4.42 0.22 2.51
C ASP A 3 -3.42 -0.81 1.99
N ILE A 4 -2.21 -0.79 2.53
CA ILE A 4 -1.15 -1.74 2.22
C ILE A 4 -0.78 -2.46 3.49
N LYS A 5 -1.02 -3.76 3.50
CA LYS A 5 -0.72 -4.64 4.62
C LYS A 5 0.39 -5.61 4.25
N VAL A 6 1.20 -5.97 5.21
CA VAL A 6 2.30 -6.92 5.04
C VAL A 6 2.28 -7.96 6.12
N LYS A 7 2.60 -9.19 5.76
CA LYS A 7 2.84 -10.30 6.69
C LYS A 7 3.93 -11.22 6.18
N PRO A 8 4.65 -11.91 7.05
CA PRO A 8 5.50 -13.01 6.65
C PRO A 8 4.67 -14.21 6.18
N ASP A 9 5.26 -15.06 5.35
CA ASP A 9 4.71 -16.39 5.07
C ASP A 9 4.72 -17.25 6.34
N GLN A 10 3.75 -18.13 6.49
CA GLN A 10 3.64 -18.99 7.68
C GLN A 10 4.79 -20.01 7.82
N SER A 11 5.51 -20.27 6.75
CA SER A 11 6.68 -21.15 6.78
C SER A 11 7.91 -20.52 7.43
N LEU A 12 7.90 -19.22 7.72
CA LEU A 12 9.00 -18.54 8.39
C LEU A 12 9.01 -18.85 9.89
N GLY A 13 10.17 -19.20 10.41
CA GLY A 13 10.34 -19.52 11.83
C GLY A 13 10.21 -18.29 12.74
N SER A 14 9.99 -18.55 14.02
CA SER A 14 9.90 -17.50 15.07
C SER A 14 11.24 -16.79 15.34
N ASP A 15 12.33 -17.32 14.82
CA ASP A 15 13.68 -16.77 14.85
C ASP A 15 13.95 -15.75 13.73
N ILE A 16 12.92 -15.41 12.95
CA ILE A 16 12.99 -14.43 11.87
C ILE A 16 12.00 -13.30 12.16
N LYS A 17 12.47 -12.07 12.09
CA LYS A 17 11.64 -10.85 12.13
C LYS A 17 11.81 -10.04 10.86
N ILE A 18 10.74 -9.38 10.44
CA ILE A 18 10.71 -8.56 9.22
C ILE A 18 10.27 -7.15 9.59
N TYR A 19 11.02 -6.17 9.09
CA TYR A 19 10.82 -4.76 9.35
C TYR A 19 10.79 -3.98 8.05
N VAL A 20 9.66 -3.38 7.71
CA VAL A 20 9.54 -2.52 6.52
C VAL A 20 10.12 -1.15 6.82
N THR A 21 11.13 -0.76 6.05
CA THR A 21 11.86 0.50 6.23
C THR A 21 11.45 1.56 5.22
N ASP A 22 11.00 1.14 4.02
CA ASP A 22 10.71 2.07 2.93
C ASP A 22 9.60 1.54 2.02
N LEU A 23 8.84 2.44 1.43
CA LEU A 23 7.77 2.11 0.50
C LEU A 23 7.66 3.20 -0.56
N LYS A 24 7.57 2.79 -1.83
CA LYS A 24 7.30 3.68 -2.95
C LYS A 24 6.19 3.13 -3.81
N LEU A 25 5.37 4.02 -4.35
CA LEU A 25 4.42 3.70 -5.41
C LEU A 25 5.05 4.01 -6.76
N VAL A 26 5.05 3.03 -7.66
CA VAL A 26 5.56 3.15 -9.03
C VAL A 26 4.36 3.12 -9.98
N PRO A 27 3.88 4.28 -10.43
CA PRO A 27 2.74 4.34 -11.33
C PRO A 27 3.15 3.98 -12.76
N GLY A 28 2.29 3.25 -13.44
CA GLY A 28 2.34 3.12 -14.89
C GLY A 28 1.87 4.40 -15.59
N SER A 29 2.01 4.42 -16.91
CA SER A 29 1.60 5.56 -17.71
C SER A 29 0.09 5.79 -17.64
N SER A 30 -0.33 7.00 -17.34
CA SER A 30 -1.74 7.44 -17.40
C SER A 30 -2.72 6.68 -16.48
N ILE A 31 -2.25 6.16 -15.36
CA ILE A 31 -3.09 5.40 -14.43
C ILE A 31 -3.53 6.24 -13.23
N LEU A 32 -2.61 6.94 -12.57
CA LEU A 32 -2.93 7.76 -11.41
C LEU A 32 -2.89 9.24 -11.75
N GLN A 33 -4.04 9.88 -11.70
CA GLN A 33 -4.13 11.33 -11.89
C GLN A 33 -3.60 12.07 -10.65
N ASN A 34 -2.82 13.11 -10.89
CA ASN A 34 -2.34 14.02 -9.86
C ASN A 34 -3.17 15.31 -9.76
N LYS A 35 -4.09 15.55 -10.70
CA LYS A 35 -5.02 16.68 -10.73
C LYS A 35 -6.36 16.27 -11.32
N ALA A 36 -7.43 16.68 -10.67
CA ALA A 36 -8.79 16.57 -11.21
C ALA A 36 -9.64 17.74 -10.69
N LYS A 37 -10.77 17.99 -11.36
CA LYS A 37 -11.81 18.91 -10.91
C LYS A 37 -12.99 18.10 -10.42
N TYR A 38 -13.56 18.49 -9.30
CA TYR A 38 -14.83 17.96 -8.84
C TYR A 38 -15.97 18.82 -9.35
N GLN A 39 -16.94 18.22 -10.02
CA GLN A 39 -18.17 18.87 -10.48
C GLN A 39 -19.28 18.60 -9.46
N PHE A 40 -19.76 19.65 -8.83
CA PHE A 40 -20.85 19.54 -7.85
C PHE A 40 -22.21 19.27 -8.49
N SER A 41 -22.38 19.64 -9.78
CA SER A 41 -23.65 19.48 -10.50
C SER A 41 -24.09 18.02 -10.67
N ASP A 42 -23.13 17.11 -10.78
CA ASP A 42 -23.35 15.68 -11.06
C ASP A 42 -22.54 14.76 -10.14
N ASN A 43 -21.88 15.33 -9.14
CA ASN A 43 -21.05 14.61 -8.19
C ASN A 43 -19.92 13.78 -8.84
N THR A 44 -19.34 14.28 -9.95
CA THR A 44 -18.28 13.56 -10.68
C THR A 44 -16.91 14.21 -10.56
N TRP A 45 -15.88 13.39 -10.69
CA TRP A 45 -14.52 13.84 -10.89
C TRP A 45 -14.22 13.87 -12.39
N VAL A 46 -13.82 15.01 -12.90
CA VAL A 46 -13.38 15.15 -14.30
C VAL A 46 -11.91 15.47 -14.38
N ALA A 47 -11.23 14.90 -15.38
CA ALA A 47 -9.85 15.24 -15.66
C ALA A 47 -9.69 16.76 -15.83
N ALA A 48 -8.61 17.34 -15.34
CA ALA A 48 -8.28 18.73 -15.60
C ALA A 48 -8.11 18.95 -17.11
N THR A 49 -8.84 19.90 -17.67
CA THR A 49 -9.16 20.06 -19.09
C THR A 49 -8.00 20.38 -20.04
N SER A 50 -6.77 20.49 -19.59
CA SER A 50 -5.63 20.65 -20.50
C SER A 50 -4.43 19.88 -19.93
N GLY A 51 -4.18 18.73 -20.52
CA GLY A 51 -3.12 17.86 -20.08
C GLY A 51 -3.48 17.19 -18.76
N ALA A 52 -4.27 16.09 -18.84
CA ALA A 52 -4.44 15.23 -17.68
C ALA A 52 -3.05 14.95 -17.11
N SER A 53 -2.78 15.50 -15.94
CA SER A 53 -1.50 15.30 -15.29
C SER A 53 -1.58 13.99 -14.55
N TYR A 54 -0.74 13.06 -14.92
CA TYR A 54 -0.57 11.79 -14.24
C TYR A 54 0.73 11.79 -13.46
N PHE A 55 0.80 11.01 -12.41
CA PHE A 55 2.07 10.68 -11.80
C PHE A 55 2.87 9.83 -12.77
N THR A 56 4.06 10.28 -13.13
CA THR A 56 4.99 9.60 -14.07
C THR A 56 6.26 9.12 -13.38
N THR A 57 6.46 9.49 -12.13
CA THR A 57 7.64 9.16 -11.34
C THR A 57 7.25 8.41 -10.09
N GLU A 58 8.20 7.68 -9.51
CA GLU A 58 8.04 7.03 -8.22
C GLU A 58 7.57 8.04 -7.17
N GLN A 59 6.58 7.66 -6.38
CA GLN A 59 6.07 8.44 -5.26
C GLN A 59 6.58 7.81 -3.97
N ASP A 60 7.38 8.57 -3.23
CA ASP A 60 7.90 8.13 -1.93
C ASP A 60 6.78 8.19 -0.88
N LEU A 61 6.47 7.04 -0.30
CA LEU A 61 5.46 6.87 0.75
C LEU A 61 6.07 6.63 2.12
N SER A 62 7.39 6.63 2.22
CA SER A 62 8.12 6.22 3.43
C SER A 62 7.85 7.12 4.63
N GLY A 63 7.53 8.40 4.37
CA GLY A 63 7.14 9.37 5.39
C GLY A 63 5.74 9.14 5.98
N PHE A 64 4.90 8.33 5.34
CA PHE A 64 3.55 8.02 5.81
C PHE A 64 3.48 6.68 6.56
N LEU A 65 4.57 5.91 6.59
CA LEU A 65 4.61 4.64 7.29
C LEU A 65 4.52 4.82 8.80
N ASN A 66 3.81 3.92 9.47
CA ASN A 66 3.69 3.87 10.92
C ASN A 66 4.96 3.30 11.57
N LYS A 67 6.06 3.99 11.39
CA LYS A 67 7.38 3.55 11.87
C LYS A 67 7.54 3.75 13.37
N THR A 68 8.16 2.76 14.00
CA THR A 68 8.65 2.82 15.37
C THR A 68 10.11 2.38 15.41
N THR A 69 10.77 2.56 16.54
CA THR A 69 12.07 1.95 16.81
C THR A 69 11.84 0.69 17.63
N PRO A 70 11.89 -0.51 17.04
CA PRO A 70 11.39 -1.72 17.69
C PRO A 70 12.18 -2.12 18.93
N GLY A 71 13.49 -1.96 18.91
CA GLY A 71 14.38 -2.42 19.98
C GLY A 71 14.50 -3.96 20.09
N ASP A 72 13.66 -4.70 19.37
CA ASP A 72 13.66 -6.16 19.36
C ASP A 72 15.00 -6.71 18.86
N TRP A 73 15.59 -7.62 19.59
CA TRP A 73 16.85 -8.23 19.22
C TRP A 73 17.97 -7.23 18.88
N GLY A 74 17.92 -6.04 19.51
CA GLY A 74 18.87 -4.96 19.24
C GLY A 74 18.68 -4.24 17.90
N TYR A 75 17.60 -4.51 17.17
CA TYR A 75 17.28 -3.79 15.95
C TYR A 75 16.72 -2.39 16.29
N THR A 76 17.39 -1.35 15.80
CA THR A 76 17.12 0.04 16.16
C THR A 76 16.71 0.94 14.99
N THR A 77 16.65 0.39 13.76
CA THR A 77 16.21 1.16 12.59
C THR A 77 14.72 1.45 12.67
N SER A 78 14.34 2.72 12.49
CA SER A 78 12.93 3.14 12.45
C SER A 78 12.20 2.45 11.29
N SER A 79 11.16 1.68 11.61
CA SER A 79 10.52 0.75 10.68
C SER A 79 9.12 0.33 11.15
N VAL A 80 8.37 -0.35 10.29
CA VAL A 80 7.13 -1.03 10.65
C VAL A 80 7.44 -2.50 10.89
N ASN A 81 7.20 -2.98 12.12
CA ASN A 81 7.34 -4.41 12.44
C ASN A 81 6.16 -5.19 11.84
N VAL A 82 6.46 -6.06 10.88
CA VAL A 82 5.48 -6.88 10.17
C VAL A 82 5.65 -8.38 10.46
N SER A 83 6.29 -8.71 11.56
CA SER A 83 6.67 -10.10 11.93
C SER A 83 5.50 -10.98 12.38
N ASN A 84 4.27 -10.49 12.38
CA ASN A 84 3.10 -11.29 12.74
C ASN A 84 2.68 -12.18 11.58
N HIS A 85 2.80 -13.50 11.75
CA HIS A 85 2.47 -14.49 10.71
C HIS A 85 0.96 -14.70 10.54
N SER A 86 0.18 -14.46 11.58
CA SER A 86 -1.27 -14.72 11.57
C SER A 86 -2.08 -13.56 11.02
N THR A 87 -1.61 -12.33 11.26
CA THR A 87 -2.34 -11.11 10.91
C THR A 87 -1.45 -10.16 10.12
N ALA A 88 -1.92 -9.75 8.96
CA ALA A 88 -1.19 -8.75 8.17
C ALA A 88 -1.24 -7.38 8.87
N THR A 89 -0.09 -6.75 8.99
CA THR A 89 0.10 -5.43 9.61
C THR A 89 -0.07 -4.34 8.56
N SER A 90 -0.94 -3.35 8.81
CA SER A 90 -1.02 -2.16 7.96
C SER A 90 0.28 -1.36 8.08
N LEU A 91 0.78 -0.90 6.94
CA LEU A 91 1.97 -0.06 6.92
C LEU A 91 1.69 1.40 7.33
N PHE A 92 0.42 1.80 7.34
CA PHE A 92 -0.01 3.15 7.70
C PHE A 92 -0.58 3.21 9.11
N PRO A 93 -0.58 4.39 9.77
CA PRO A 93 -1.26 4.58 11.05
C PRO A 93 -2.75 4.24 10.95
N SER A 94 -3.34 3.82 12.08
CA SER A 94 -4.77 3.49 12.16
C SER A 94 -5.64 4.61 11.62
N GLY A 95 -6.59 4.27 10.75
CA GLY A 95 -7.49 5.22 10.10
C GLY A 95 -6.87 6.01 8.94
N GLN A 96 -5.61 5.74 8.59
CA GLN A 96 -4.96 6.36 7.44
C GLN A 96 -4.84 5.36 6.28
N ALA A 97 -4.92 5.88 5.07
CA ALA A 97 -4.80 5.13 3.83
C ALA A 97 -4.33 6.04 2.70
N LEU A 98 -3.93 5.47 1.59
CA LEU A 98 -3.67 6.22 0.37
C LEU A 98 -4.98 6.63 -0.28
N TYR A 99 -5.11 7.90 -0.61
CA TYR A 99 -6.26 8.43 -1.32
C TYR A 99 -5.87 8.73 -2.77
N PHE A 100 -6.60 8.12 -3.69
CA PHE A 100 -6.45 8.36 -5.11
C PHE A 100 -7.59 9.23 -5.63
N ILE A 101 -7.31 10.04 -6.63
CA ILE A 101 -8.35 10.73 -7.37
C ILE A 101 -9.11 9.66 -8.17
N PRO A 102 -10.39 9.43 -7.92
CA PRO A 102 -11.17 8.48 -8.70
C PRO A 102 -11.38 9.04 -10.11
N VAL A 103 -11.36 8.15 -11.09
CA VAL A 103 -11.65 8.49 -12.47
C VAL A 103 -12.85 7.63 -12.87
N ASP A 104 -14.02 8.27 -13.00
CA ASP A 104 -15.29 7.58 -13.25
C ASP A 104 -15.45 7.09 -14.71
N ASN A 105 -14.44 7.24 -15.54
CA ASN A 105 -14.44 6.78 -16.93
C ASN A 105 -13.60 5.51 -17.10
N ALA A 106 -13.60 4.97 -18.32
CA ALA A 106 -12.91 3.72 -18.67
C ALA A 106 -11.40 3.70 -18.36
N THR A 107 -10.79 4.84 -18.11
CA THR A 107 -9.38 4.99 -17.77
C THR A 107 -9.08 4.70 -16.29
N GLY A 108 -10.11 4.55 -15.44
CA GLY A 108 -9.94 4.24 -14.03
C GLY A 108 -9.60 2.80 -13.69
N THR A 109 -9.32 1.96 -14.70
CA THR A 109 -8.93 0.57 -14.50
C THR A 109 -7.46 0.38 -14.83
N ALA A 110 -6.68 -0.01 -13.83
CA ALA A 110 -5.32 -0.46 -14.01
C ALA A 110 -5.29 -1.96 -14.36
N ASN A 111 -4.47 -2.36 -15.34
CA ASN A 111 -4.16 -3.75 -15.57
C ASN A 111 -3.14 -4.25 -14.54
N GLU A 112 -2.96 -5.56 -14.47
CA GLU A 112 -1.92 -6.14 -13.62
C GLU A 112 -0.55 -5.56 -14.01
N GLY A 113 0.14 -5.02 -13.02
CA GLY A 113 1.47 -4.44 -13.19
C GLY A 113 1.52 -3.00 -13.70
N ASP A 114 0.38 -2.38 -14.02
CA ASP A 114 0.33 -0.94 -14.33
C ASP A 114 0.67 -0.09 -13.09
N LEU A 115 0.36 -0.61 -11.92
CA LEU A 115 0.81 -0.08 -10.65
C LEU A 115 1.74 -1.09 -9.99
N LYS A 116 2.82 -0.60 -9.42
CA LYS A 116 3.75 -1.42 -8.66
C LYS A 116 4.07 -0.75 -7.34
N LEU A 117 4.44 -1.55 -6.38
CA LEU A 117 5.02 -1.12 -5.13
C LEU A 117 6.48 -1.52 -5.10
N LYS A 118 7.35 -0.59 -4.71
CA LYS A 118 8.73 -0.88 -4.38
C LYS A 118 8.83 -0.84 -2.86
N ILE A 119 9.10 -1.98 -2.26
CA ILE A 119 9.18 -2.15 -0.81
C ILE A 119 10.59 -2.52 -0.41
N LYS A 120 11.11 -1.81 0.60
CA LYS A 120 12.39 -2.12 1.22
C LYS A 120 12.15 -2.59 2.64
N TYR A 121 12.78 -3.68 3.00
CA TYR A 121 12.62 -4.29 4.31
C TYR A 121 13.89 -4.99 4.78
N ASP A 122 14.05 -5.05 6.09
CA ASP A 122 15.12 -5.77 6.75
C ASP A 122 14.58 -7.09 7.30
N ILE A 123 15.34 -8.14 7.07
CA ILE A 123 15.13 -9.47 7.66
C ILE A 123 16.17 -9.61 8.77
N VAL A 124 15.70 -9.76 10.00
CA VAL A 124 16.55 -9.99 11.15
C VAL A 124 16.40 -11.43 11.59
N THR A 125 17.49 -12.19 11.51
CA THR A 125 17.55 -13.60 11.92
C THR A 125 18.33 -13.73 13.20
N LYS A 126 17.75 -14.41 14.18
CA LYS A 126 18.43 -14.73 15.43
C LYS A 126 19.38 -15.93 15.23
N SER A 127 20.66 -15.74 15.50
CA SER A 127 21.67 -16.78 15.40
C SER A 127 22.45 -16.88 16.72
N GLY A 128 21.96 -17.69 17.64
CA GLY A 128 22.52 -17.81 18.98
C GLY A 128 22.44 -16.51 19.78
N ALA A 129 23.58 -15.97 20.17
CA ALA A 129 23.68 -14.69 20.90
C ALA A 129 23.79 -13.47 19.98
N THR A 130 23.91 -13.67 18.67
CA THR A 130 24.04 -12.60 17.68
C THR A 130 22.84 -12.57 16.74
N ASN A 131 22.57 -11.41 16.17
CA ASN A 131 21.53 -11.26 15.15
C ASN A 131 22.21 -10.86 13.83
N VAL A 132 21.65 -11.38 12.73
CA VAL A 132 22.08 -11.03 11.38
C VAL A 132 20.94 -10.25 10.71
N THR A 133 21.27 -9.07 10.20
CA THR A 133 20.32 -8.25 9.43
C THR A 133 20.69 -8.28 7.95
N SER A 134 19.71 -8.57 7.11
CA SER A 134 19.82 -8.51 5.67
C SER A 134 18.76 -7.57 5.11
N THR A 135 19.18 -6.58 4.33
CA THR A 135 18.28 -5.61 3.68
C THR A 135 17.93 -6.09 2.28
N THR A 136 16.66 -6.03 1.96
CA THR A 136 16.11 -6.42 0.65
C THR A 136 15.20 -5.32 0.11
N GLU A 137 15.29 -5.03 -1.19
CA GLU A 137 14.34 -4.20 -1.91
C GLU A 137 13.69 -5.02 -3.02
N LYS A 138 12.37 -4.94 -3.14
CA LYS A 138 11.59 -5.65 -4.15
C LYS A 138 10.56 -4.73 -4.80
N GLU A 139 10.41 -4.89 -6.11
CA GLU A 139 9.31 -4.33 -6.87
C GLU A 139 8.24 -5.40 -7.05
N VAL A 140 7.00 -5.06 -6.70
CA VAL A 140 5.84 -5.97 -6.74
C VAL A 140 4.78 -5.36 -7.62
N LYS A 141 4.29 -6.13 -8.57
CA LYS A 141 3.14 -5.73 -9.39
C LYS A 141 1.87 -5.81 -8.56
N LEU A 142 1.06 -4.77 -8.61
CA LEU A 142 -0.29 -4.84 -8.06
C LEU A 142 -1.23 -5.53 -9.05
N PRO A 143 -2.24 -6.26 -8.55
CA PRO A 143 -3.23 -6.89 -9.40
C PRO A 143 -4.07 -5.84 -10.13
N LYS A 144 -4.83 -6.30 -11.12
CA LYS A 144 -5.78 -5.46 -11.83
C LYS A 144 -6.75 -4.81 -10.86
N SER A 145 -6.87 -3.49 -10.92
CA SER A 145 -7.69 -2.72 -9.99
C SER A 145 -8.52 -1.67 -10.71
N THR A 146 -9.71 -1.41 -10.20
CA THR A 146 -10.59 -0.35 -10.69
C THR A 146 -10.70 0.74 -9.63
N PHE A 147 -10.09 1.89 -9.88
CA PHE A 147 -10.08 3.03 -8.94
C PHE A 147 -11.31 3.91 -9.12
N LYS A 148 -12.48 3.36 -8.80
CA LYS A 148 -13.75 4.11 -8.87
C LYS A 148 -14.03 4.85 -7.57
N LYS A 149 -14.89 5.87 -7.67
CA LYS A 149 -15.49 6.54 -6.52
C LYS A 149 -16.14 5.52 -5.59
N GLY A 150 -15.91 5.68 -4.29
CA GLY A 150 -16.51 4.81 -3.28
C GLY A 150 -15.81 3.46 -3.08
N MET A 151 -14.74 3.14 -3.80
CA MET A 151 -14.04 1.87 -3.61
C MET A 151 -12.85 1.99 -2.67
N ALA A 152 -12.69 0.98 -1.82
CA ALA A 152 -11.54 0.78 -0.95
C ALA A 152 -10.83 -0.51 -1.34
N HIS A 153 -9.52 -0.42 -1.50
CA HIS A 153 -8.64 -1.55 -1.81
C HIS A 153 -7.78 -1.87 -0.59
N THR A 154 -7.57 -3.14 -0.33
CA THR A 154 -6.58 -3.61 0.64
C THR A 154 -5.63 -4.57 -0.05
N TYR A 155 -4.40 -4.13 -0.26
CA TYR A 155 -3.34 -4.97 -0.82
C TYR A 155 -2.60 -5.65 0.31
N THR A 156 -2.64 -6.97 0.34
CA THR A 156 -1.90 -7.77 1.33
C THR A 156 -0.69 -8.42 0.68
N LEU A 157 0.50 -8.02 1.11
CA LEU A 157 1.77 -8.56 0.64
C LEU A 157 2.23 -9.65 1.60
N THR A 158 2.50 -10.84 1.07
CA THR A 158 3.07 -11.96 1.84
C THR A 158 4.53 -12.17 1.45
N ILE A 159 5.44 -11.94 2.38
CA ILE A 159 6.89 -12.08 2.18
C ILE A 159 7.31 -13.53 2.38
N LYS A 160 7.95 -14.13 1.37
CA LYS A 160 8.49 -15.50 1.38
C LYS A 160 10.00 -15.46 1.27
N LEU A 161 10.71 -16.30 2.02
CA LEU A 161 12.17 -16.41 1.92
C LEU A 161 12.62 -17.38 0.81
N ASN A 162 11.89 -18.47 0.58
CA ASN A 162 12.31 -19.56 -0.33
C ASN A 162 12.47 -19.12 -1.78
N THR A 163 11.77 -18.04 -2.19
CA THR A 163 11.82 -17.52 -3.56
C THR A 163 12.14 -16.05 -3.59
N ILE A 164 12.41 -15.43 -2.44
CA ILE A 164 12.49 -13.97 -2.29
C ILE A 164 11.30 -13.32 -3.05
N GLY A 165 10.14 -13.93 -2.92
CA GLY A 165 8.92 -13.55 -3.61
C GLY A 165 7.96 -12.83 -2.68
N ILE A 166 7.19 -11.92 -3.24
CA ILE A 166 6.04 -11.31 -2.58
C ILE A 166 4.82 -11.67 -3.40
N THR A 167 3.81 -12.25 -2.76
CA THR A 167 2.48 -12.41 -3.35
C THR A 167 1.59 -11.27 -2.89
N VAL A 168 0.71 -10.81 -3.75
CA VAL A 168 -0.22 -9.71 -3.47
C VAL A 168 -1.64 -10.19 -3.65
N ASP A 169 -2.45 -9.99 -2.62
CA ASP A 169 -3.90 -10.14 -2.69
C ASP A 169 -4.57 -8.77 -2.59
N ASP A 170 -5.59 -8.53 -3.40
CA ASP A 170 -6.40 -7.33 -3.36
C ASP A 170 -7.81 -7.67 -2.88
N THR A 171 -8.22 -7.05 -1.80
CA THR A 171 -9.61 -7.10 -1.32
C THR A 171 -10.27 -5.77 -1.58
N ILE A 172 -11.32 -5.78 -2.40
CA ILE A 172 -12.09 -4.59 -2.76
C ILE A 172 -13.36 -4.58 -1.92
N THR A 173 -13.59 -3.49 -1.22
CA THR A 173 -14.83 -3.24 -0.48
C THR A 173 -15.49 -1.95 -0.95
N ASP A 174 -16.80 -1.96 -0.97
CA ASP A 174 -17.56 -0.74 -1.25
C ASP A 174 -17.45 0.20 -0.03
N TRP A 175 -16.97 1.41 -0.25
CA TRP A 175 -16.78 2.41 0.79
C TRP A 175 -17.92 3.40 0.71
N GLY A 176 -19.14 3.00 1.07
CA GLY A 176 -20.18 4.00 0.98
C GLY A 176 -21.60 3.58 1.16
N THR A 177 -21.89 2.36 1.55
CA THR A 177 -23.29 1.97 1.82
C THR A 177 -23.77 2.26 3.25
N THR A 178 -23.00 2.98 4.06
CA THR A 178 -23.37 3.21 5.48
C THR A 178 -23.27 4.68 5.92
N ILE A 179 -23.38 5.64 5.02
CA ILE A 179 -23.70 7.01 5.42
C ILE A 179 -25.05 7.37 4.77
N GLY A 180 -26.07 6.64 5.16
CA GLY A 180 -27.45 7.10 5.15
C GLY A 180 -27.64 8.01 6.37
N GLY A 181 -27.06 9.18 6.31
CA GLY A 181 -27.38 10.29 7.16
C GLY A 181 -27.87 11.38 6.22
N ASP A 182 -29.19 11.52 6.08
CA ASP A 182 -29.77 12.76 5.59
C ASP A 182 -29.19 13.89 6.45
N MET A 183 -28.33 14.70 5.84
CA MET A 183 -28.07 16.03 6.40
C MET A 183 -29.19 16.94 5.88
N ASP A 184 -30.22 17.05 6.67
CA ASP A 184 -31.15 18.19 6.56
C ASP A 184 -30.34 19.45 6.85
N VAL A 185 -30.11 20.22 5.83
CA VAL A 185 -29.61 21.60 5.95
C VAL A 185 -30.86 22.48 6.06
N GLU A 186 -31.22 22.90 7.28
CA GLU A 186 -32.11 24.00 7.49
C GLU A 186 -31.47 25.34 7.11
#